data_5ae6bb1c0a82d0cf876bbf84da42f4a3
#
_entry.id   5ae6bb1c0a82d0cf876bbf84da42f4a3
#
_cell.length_a   1.000
_cell.length_b   1.000
_cell.length_c   1.000
_cell.angle_alpha   90.00
_cell.angle_beta   90.00
_cell.angle_gamma   90.00
#
_symmetry.space_group_name_H-M   'P 1'
#
loop_
_entity.id
_entity.type
_entity.pdbx_description
1 polymer ?
#
loop_
_entity_poly.entity_id
_entity_poly.type
_entity_poly.pdbx_seq_one_letter_code
_entity_poly.pdbx_strand_id
1 'polypeptide(L)'
;MAFGKLALLLCATFLVLFVIRQLLLYFRGGTPLDDLLALKAAGAKVVDVRTPAEFAQGHIEGSVNIPLDQVQARVGELDPQAPIILCCASGGRSGMAKGILDRAGFTQAHNAGAWTRLR
;
A
#
# COMPACT_ATOMS: atom_id res chain seq x y z
N MET A 1 -27.58 -13.29 -37.31
CA MET A 1 -27.16 -14.35 -36.39
C MET A 1 -25.64 -14.36 -36.13
N ALA A 2 -24.80 -14.09 -37.14
CA ALA A 2 -23.34 -13.99 -36.96
C ALA A 2 -22.92 -12.79 -36.09
N PHE A 3 -23.63 -11.65 -36.14
CA PHE A 3 -23.35 -10.45 -35.35
C PHE A 3 -23.51 -10.66 -33.84
N GLY A 4 -24.51 -11.45 -33.41
CA GLY A 4 -24.72 -11.74 -31.99
C GLY A 4 -23.60 -12.57 -31.38
N LYS A 5 -23.07 -13.56 -32.11
CA LYS A 5 -21.95 -14.38 -31.66
C LYS A 5 -20.65 -13.58 -31.61
N LEU A 6 -20.42 -12.69 -32.57
CA LEU A 6 -19.25 -11.82 -32.59
C LEU A 6 -19.29 -10.82 -31.41
N ALA A 7 -20.44 -10.23 -31.15
CA ALA A 7 -20.62 -9.30 -30.01
C ALA A 7 -20.38 -10.01 -28.67
N LEU A 8 -20.89 -11.24 -28.50
CA LEU A 8 -20.65 -12.05 -27.31
C LEU A 8 -19.17 -12.40 -27.12
N LEU A 9 -18.48 -12.74 -28.21
CA LEU A 9 -17.03 -13.01 -28.19
C LEU A 9 -16.23 -11.76 -27.78
N LEU A 10 -16.57 -10.58 -28.33
CA LEU A 10 -15.92 -9.31 -27.99
C LEU A 10 -16.17 -8.92 -26.53
N CYS A 11 -17.39 -9.09 -26.03
CA CYS A 11 -17.70 -8.86 -24.63
C CYS A 11 -16.94 -9.83 -23.70
N ALA A 12 -16.86 -11.10 -24.07
CA ALA A 12 -16.12 -12.09 -23.29
C ALA A 12 -14.62 -11.78 -23.23
N THR A 13 -14.01 -11.42 -24.36
CA THR A 13 -12.59 -11.04 -24.40
C THR A 13 -12.32 -9.78 -23.60
N PHE A 14 -13.20 -8.77 -23.69
CA PHE A 14 -13.08 -7.56 -22.90
C PHE A 14 -13.17 -7.84 -21.40
N LEU A 15 -14.12 -8.69 -20.99
CA LEU A 15 -14.27 -9.09 -19.59
C LEU A 15 -13.03 -9.83 -19.08
N VAL A 16 -12.49 -10.76 -19.86
CA VAL A 16 -11.26 -11.51 -19.50
C VAL A 16 -10.08 -10.57 -19.36
N LEU A 17 -9.88 -9.66 -20.32
CA LEU A 17 -8.79 -8.67 -20.23
C LEU A 17 -8.97 -7.71 -19.04
N PHE A 18 -10.21 -7.32 -18.75
CA PHE A 18 -10.52 -6.50 -17.57
C PHE A 18 -10.18 -7.23 -16.26
N VAL A 19 -10.59 -8.51 -16.15
CA VAL A 19 -10.27 -9.33 -14.96
C VAL A 19 -8.78 -9.55 -14.83
N ILE A 20 -8.07 -9.87 -15.93
CA ILE A 20 -6.61 -10.01 -15.92
C ILE A 20 -5.95 -8.71 -15.46
N ARG A 21 -6.39 -7.56 -15.97
CA ARG A 21 -5.88 -6.26 -15.54
C ARG A 21 -6.10 -6.04 -14.04
N GLN A 22 -7.29 -6.36 -13.52
CA GLN A 22 -7.59 -6.23 -12.10
C GLN A 22 -6.72 -7.17 -11.24
N LEU A 23 -6.54 -8.41 -11.68
CA LEU A 23 -5.65 -9.37 -11.02
C LEU A 23 -4.19 -8.90 -11.04
N LEU A 24 -3.70 -8.39 -12.18
CA LEU A 24 -2.34 -7.84 -12.26
C LEU A 24 -2.16 -6.62 -11.34
N LEU A 25 -3.16 -5.76 -11.22
CA LEU A 25 -3.14 -4.64 -10.29
C LEU A 25 -3.17 -5.13 -8.84
N TYR A 26 -3.97 -6.15 -8.54
CA TYR A 26 -4.03 -6.78 -7.22
C TYR A 26 -2.72 -7.46 -6.84
N PHE A 27 -2.10 -8.22 -7.76
CA PHE A 27 -0.82 -8.90 -7.52
C PHE A 27 0.39 -7.96 -7.57
N ARG A 28 0.30 -6.82 -8.22
CA ARG A 28 1.32 -5.77 -8.14
C ARG A 28 1.37 -5.07 -6.78
N GLY A 29 0.34 -5.29 -5.98
CA GLY A 29 0.32 -5.14 -4.52
C GLY A 29 0.88 -3.83 -3.98
N GLY A 30 0.60 -2.69 -4.61
CA GLY A 30 1.06 -1.43 -4.04
C GLY A 30 0.37 -0.22 -4.66
N THR A 31 0.20 0.80 -3.87
CA THR A 31 -0.23 2.11 -4.36
C THR A 31 0.83 2.65 -5.32
N PRO A 32 0.46 3.18 -6.49
CA PRO A 32 1.40 3.80 -7.41
C PRO A 32 2.24 4.88 -6.74
N LEU A 33 3.51 4.99 -7.13
CA LEU A 33 4.45 5.92 -6.51
C LEU A 33 3.96 7.37 -6.56
N ASP A 34 3.38 7.80 -7.68
CA ASP A 34 2.89 9.18 -7.83
C ASP A 34 1.76 9.46 -6.82
N ASP A 35 0.88 8.49 -6.57
CA ASP A 35 -0.19 8.61 -5.58
C ASP A 35 0.38 8.66 -4.15
N LEU A 36 1.40 7.86 -3.85
CA LEU A 36 2.09 7.90 -2.55
C LEU A 36 2.77 9.25 -2.30
N LEU A 37 3.44 9.79 -3.31
CA LEU A 37 4.10 11.09 -3.20
C LEU A 37 3.08 12.23 -3.05
N ALA A 38 1.94 12.13 -3.73
CA ALA A 38 0.84 13.08 -3.58
C ALA A 38 0.23 13.03 -2.17
N LEU A 39 0.00 11.83 -1.63
CA LEU A 39 -0.47 11.65 -0.25
C LEU A 39 0.52 12.20 0.77
N LYS A 40 1.81 11.92 0.58
CA LYS A 40 2.89 12.44 1.43
C LYS A 40 2.92 13.97 1.40
N ALA A 41 2.84 14.58 0.23
CA ALA A 41 2.81 16.04 0.06
C ALA A 41 1.57 16.66 0.71
N ALA A 42 0.44 15.94 0.73
CA ALA A 42 -0.79 16.35 1.41
C ALA A 42 -0.77 16.15 2.94
N GLY A 43 0.33 15.66 3.50
CA GLY A 43 0.52 15.49 4.93
C GLY A 43 0.18 14.12 5.48
N ALA A 44 0.04 13.09 4.64
CA ALA A 44 -0.14 11.72 5.09
C ALA A 44 1.01 11.27 6.00
N LYS A 45 0.68 10.55 7.07
CA LYS A 45 1.68 10.05 8.01
C LYS A 45 2.47 8.91 7.39
N VAL A 46 3.79 9.03 7.38
CA VAL A 46 4.70 7.96 6.99
C VAL A 46 5.12 7.19 8.22
N VAL A 47 4.85 5.89 8.23
CA VAL A 47 5.20 4.97 9.31
C VAL A 47 6.23 3.97 8.79
N ASP A 48 7.44 4.04 9.35
CA ASP A 48 8.53 3.13 9.04
C ASP A 48 8.49 1.97 10.04
N VAL A 49 8.27 0.76 9.53
CA VAL A 49 8.12 -0.43 10.36
C VAL A 49 9.40 -1.26 10.47
N ARG A 50 10.54 -0.66 10.10
CA ARG A 50 11.86 -1.25 10.31
C ARG A 50 12.24 -1.24 11.79
N THR A 51 13.35 -1.89 12.11
CA THR A 51 13.91 -1.82 13.47
C THR A 51 14.36 -0.40 13.82
N PRO A 52 14.44 -0.03 15.12
CA PRO A 52 14.98 1.26 15.53
C PRO A 52 16.40 1.51 15.03
N ALA A 53 17.24 0.49 14.97
CA ALA A 53 18.61 0.61 14.47
C ALA A 53 18.66 0.96 12.97
N GLU A 54 17.83 0.30 12.16
CA GLU A 54 17.70 0.64 10.73
C GLU A 54 17.19 2.07 10.54
N PHE A 55 16.19 2.48 11.30
CA PHE A 55 15.62 3.83 11.27
C PHE A 55 16.65 4.90 11.64
N ALA A 56 17.47 4.63 12.64
CA ALA A 56 18.52 5.56 13.09
C ALA A 56 19.60 5.80 12.03
N GLN A 57 19.85 4.83 11.16
CA GLN A 57 20.84 4.94 10.08
C GLN A 57 20.36 5.78 8.89
N GLY A 58 19.09 6.08 8.79
CA GLY A 58 18.49 6.90 7.75
C GLY A 58 17.00 6.57 7.62
N HIS A 59 16.18 7.59 7.44
CA HIS A 59 14.74 7.49 7.30
C HIS A 59 14.18 8.72 6.58
N ILE A 60 12.92 8.67 6.20
CA ILE A 60 12.22 9.82 5.63
C ILE A 60 12.00 10.87 6.71
N GLU A 61 12.35 12.10 6.41
CA GLU A 61 12.09 13.23 7.32
C GLU A 61 10.60 13.31 7.65
N GLY A 62 10.30 13.46 8.94
CA GLY A 62 8.92 13.48 9.45
C GLY A 62 8.26 12.13 9.60
N SER A 63 8.91 11.04 9.20
CA SER A 63 8.39 9.70 9.43
C SER A 63 8.50 9.28 10.89
N VAL A 64 7.60 8.37 11.28
CA VAL A 64 7.55 7.80 12.63
C VAL A 64 8.00 6.34 12.55
N ASN A 65 8.85 5.92 13.48
CA ASN A 65 9.26 4.52 13.58
C ASN A 65 8.31 3.77 14.53
N ILE A 66 7.58 2.83 13.99
CA ILE A 66 6.82 1.83 14.75
C ILE A 66 7.26 0.47 14.21
N PRO A 67 8.20 -0.23 14.87
CA PRO A 67 8.67 -1.53 14.43
C PRO A 67 7.51 -2.51 14.22
N LEU A 68 7.63 -3.41 13.23
CA LEU A 68 6.54 -4.33 12.86
C LEU A 68 5.97 -5.09 14.05
N ASP A 69 6.83 -5.58 14.95
CA ASP A 69 6.42 -6.33 16.15
C ASP A 69 5.63 -5.51 17.17
N GLN A 70 5.62 -4.18 17.03
CA GLN A 70 4.92 -3.25 17.90
C GLN A 70 3.65 -2.66 17.27
N VAL A 71 3.44 -2.85 15.96
CA VAL A 71 2.35 -2.19 15.23
C VAL A 71 0.99 -2.53 15.84
N GLN A 72 0.72 -3.82 16.11
CA GLN A 72 -0.56 -4.24 16.66
C GLN A 72 -0.86 -3.62 18.03
N ALA A 73 0.13 -3.54 18.89
CA ALA A 73 -0.01 -2.95 20.22
C ALA A 73 -0.17 -1.42 20.17
N ARG A 74 0.34 -0.79 19.12
CA ARG A 74 0.43 0.68 18.99
C ARG A 74 -0.51 1.27 17.94
N VAL A 75 -1.48 0.52 17.44
CA VAL A 75 -2.48 1.04 16.47
C VAL A 75 -3.25 2.24 17.02
N GLY A 76 -3.41 2.34 18.32
CA GLY A 76 -4.07 3.48 18.97
C GLY A 76 -3.34 4.81 18.84
N GLU A 77 -2.06 4.81 18.44
CA GLU A 77 -1.29 6.01 18.15
C GLU A 77 -1.58 6.58 16.75
N LEU A 78 -2.32 5.84 15.93
CA LEU A 78 -2.64 6.18 14.55
C LEU A 78 -4.13 6.50 14.40
N ASP A 79 -4.45 7.40 13.47
CA ASP A 79 -5.82 7.73 13.13
C ASP A 79 -6.34 6.78 12.04
N PRO A 80 -7.36 5.94 12.34
CA PRO A 80 -7.90 4.99 11.36
C PRO A 80 -8.62 5.66 10.18
N GLN A 81 -8.95 6.95 10.28
CA GLN A 81 -9.60 7.71 9.22
C GLN A 81 -8.61 8.47 8.33
N ALA A 82 -7.35 8.57 8.71
CA ALA A 82 -6.34 9.31 7.99
C ALA A 82 -5.54 8.40 7.03
N PRO A 83 -5.03 8.94 5.91
CA PRO A 83 -4.09 8.22 5.06
C PRO A 83 -2.79 7.93 5.80
N ILE A 84 -2.32 6.68 5.71
CA ILE A 84 -1.08 6.22 6.31
C ILE A 84 -0.25 5.54 5.23
N ILE A 85 1.01 5.93 5.14
CA ILE A 85 2.00 5.33 4.23
C ILE A 85 2.95 4.49 5.06
N LEU A 86 2.96 3.18 4.80
CA LEU A 86 3.84 2.22 5.47
C LEU A 86 5.05 1.93 4.59
N CYS A 87 6.22 1.92 5.17
CA CYS A 87 7.44 1.55 4.47
C CYS A 87 8.35 0.66 5.33
N CYS A 88 9.23 -0.07 4.68
CA CYS A 88 10.29 -0.85 5.29
C CYS A 88 11.51 -0.89 4.37
N ALA A 89 12.39 -1.88 4.48
CA ALA A 89 13.56 -2.00 3.60
C ALA A 89 13.18 -2.41 2.17
N SER A 90 12.23 -3.34 2.00
CA SER A 90 11.89 -3.94 0.69
C SER A 90 10.39 -4.14 0.44
N GLY A 91 9.53 -3.92 1.41
CA GLY A 91 8.07 -4.02 1.28
C GLY A 91 7.43 -5.24 1.98
N GLY A 92 8.20 -6.22 2.44
CA GLY A 92 7.66 -7.41 3.12
C GLY A 92 7.06 -7.07 4.49
N ARG A 93 7.82 -6.41 5.34
CA ARG A 93 7.35 -6.00 6.68
C ARG A 93 6.22 -4.98 6.60
N SER A 94 6.33 -4.00 5.71
CA SER A 94 5.27 -3.00 5.51
C SER A 94 3.99 -3.60 4.94
N GLY A 95 4.08 -4.64 4.12
CA GLY A 95 2.93 -5.42 3.67
C GLY A 95 2.22 -6.14 4.82
N MET A 96 2.98 -6.73 5.74
CA MET A 96 2.42 -7.34 6.97
C MET A 96 1.78 -6.29 7.88
N ALA A 97 2.43 -5.14 8.06
CA ALA A 97 1.88 -4.02 8.82
C ALA A 97 0.56 -3.51 8.23
N LYS A 98 0.48 -3.40 6.91
CA LYS A 98 -0.78 -3.04 6.22
C LYS A 98 -1.89 -4.02 6.56
N GLY A 99 -1.61 -5.32 6.53
CA GLY A 99 -2.59 -6.34 6.92
C GLY A 99 -3.08 -6.18 8.37
N ILE A 100 -2.20 -5.82 9.30
CA ILE A 100 -2.57 -5.54 10.69
C ILE A 100 -3.50 -4.32 10.76
N LEU A 101 -3.17 -3.24 10.09
CA LEU A 101 -3.98 -2.02 10.07
C LEU A 101 -5.33 -2.26 9.39
N ASP A 102 -5.36 -2.97 8.27
CA ASP A 102 -6.62 -3.30 7.57
C ASP A 102 -7.57 -4.06 8.49
N ARG A 103 -7.07 -5.04 9.25
CA ARG A 103 -7.87 -5.79 10.23
C ARG A 103 -8.31 -4.94 11.42
N ALA A 104 -7.57 -3.89 11.73
CA ALA A 104 -7.91 -2.96 12.80
C ALA A 104 -8.89 -1.85 12.35
N GLY A 105 -9.38 -1.89 11.12
CA GLY A 105 -10.36 -0.94 10.60
C GLY A 105 -9.79 0.27 9.88
N PHE A 106 -8.50 0.30 9.61
CA PHE A 106 -7.86 1.36 8.81
C PHE A 106 -8.19 1.17 7.33
N THR A 107 -8.81 2.17 6.72
CA THR A 107 -9.29 2.10 5.33
C THR A 107 -8.34 2.72 4.31
N GLN A 108 -7.33 3.47 4.76
CA GLN A 108 -6.41 4.24 3.93
C GLN A 108 -4.95 3.93 4.27
N ALA A 109 -4.63 2.67 4.56
CA ALA A 109 -3.26 2.21 4.72
C ALA A 109 -2.66 1.80 3.38
N HIS A 110 -1.48 2.32 3.06
CA HIS A 110 -0.78 2.09 1.80
C HIS A 110 0.60 1.50 2.06
N ASN A 111 0.96 0.44 1.33
CA ASN A 111 2.30 -0.11 1.37
C ASN A 111 3.17 0.58 0.31
N ALA A 112 4.14 1.37 0.75
CA ALA A 112 5.10 2.02 -0.14
C ALA A 112 6.27 1.12 -0.55
N GLY A 113 6.46 0.00 0.10
CA GLY A 113 7.63 -0.85 -0.12
C GLY A 113 8.89 -0.26 0.53
N ALA A 114 9.96 -0.14 -0.24
CA ALA A 114 11.21 0.42 0.27
C ALA A 114 11.05 1.90 0.64
N TRP A 115 11.50 2.28 1.81
CA TRP A 115 11.44 3.66 2.31
C TRP A 115 12.16 4.66 1.39
N THR A 116 13.21 4.20 0.70
CA THR A 116 13.98 5.02 -0.25
C THR A 116 13.17 5.50 -1.44
N ARG A 117 12.06 4.85 -1.76
CA ARG A 117 11.13 5.30 -2.81
C ARG A 117 10.42 6.61 -2.47
N LEU A 118 10.36 6.94 -1.20
CA LEU A 118 9.68 8.16 -0.70
C LEU A 118 10.62 9.37 -0.57
N ARG A 119 11.85 9.22 -1.00
CA ARG A 119 12.83 10.32 -1.06
C ARG A 119 12.42 11.39 -2.05
#